data_a8684293b75336a577337fdb749af0c6
#
_entry.id   a8684293b75336a577337fdb749af0c6
#
_cell.length_a   1.000
_cell.length_b   1.000
_cell.length_c   1.000
_cell.angle_alpha   90.00
_cell.angle_beta   90.00
_cell.angle_gamma   90.00
#
_symmetry.space_group_name_H-M   'P 1'
#
loop_
_entity.id
_entity.type
_entity.pdbx_description
1 polymer ?
#
loop_
_entity_poly.entity_id
_entity_poly.type
_entity_poly.pdbx_seq_one_letter_code
_entity_poly.pdbx_strand_id
1 'polypeptide(L)'
;MDRTTLFNLRSGIEQLNPRTKTEKDQSRTERLVRKAYHEKLEKWGESSLRLFKLEHIRYLTKRIVDLPTSMEHLDASQPWLAYWMVNALRLLNFRISETQKCSIISLLKSCQHPDGGFAGGPKQLAHLAPTYGAVNCLASLACADALNVIDRHKLGDWLLSLRQPDGSFIMHHGGEVDVRGAYCAVSVAALTGLLKSRPEIFTGTAEWIARCQTYEGGFAGQPGLEAHGGYCFCAFAALHLLGRTDVVNVPRLLRWSTHRQLPTEGGFQGRTNKLVDSCYSFWVGALFPLLEDVLCARGDPALNFETTLFDASALQEYILLCCQKVFYMRPGLSVPSYLLETDGNDSSGGLVDKPGKNVDPYHTSYALSGLSVAQHTPRTPPAQSPLHDNDESHSLPLPYPHFTPSPAKDVAGTEWGNELADLDPSFNIVFEAVAFTTTYFAQLDAGKSVGEAAKAALAMAEPSCLVSNLETAQDPADANGFTFNEADEEYPREPPQICTSP
;
A
#
# COMPACT_ATOMS: atom_id res chain seq x y z
N MET A 1 9.53 -4.21 30.68
CA MET A 1 10.44 -5.30 30.22
C MET A 1 11.16 -4.76 29.01
N ASP A 2 12.48 -4.88 28.94
CA ASP A 2 13.21 -4.38 27.77
C ASP A 2 12.92 -5.22 26.51
N ARG A 3 13.13 -4.60 25.32
CA ARG A 3 12.77 -5.22 24.03
C ARG A 3 13.58 -6.49 23.74
N THR A 4 14.84 -6.55 24.18
CA THR A 4 15.66 -7.77 24.03
C THR A 4 15.05 -8.93 24.78
N THR A 5 14.60 -8.69 26.02
CA THR A 5 13.91 -9.71 26.82
C THR A 5 12.59 -10.13 26.19
N LEU A 6 11.78 -9.18 25.70
CA LEU A 6 10.53 -9.47 24.99
C LEU A 6 10.78 -10.30 23.72
N PHE A 7 11.80 -9.93 22.93
CA PHE A 7 12.19 -10.70 21.74
C PHE A 7 12.62 -12.13 22.10
N ASN A 8 13.44 -12.30 23.12
CA ASN A 8 13.91 -13.62 23.55
C ASN A 8 12.76 -14.51 24.07
N LEU A 9 11.80 -13.94 24.78
CA LEU A 9 10.60 -14.66 25.23
C LEU A 9 9.71 -15.09 24.06
N ARG A 10 9.52 -14.22 23.08
CA ARG A 10 8.71 -14.47 21.88
C ARG A 10 9.34 -15.50 20.96
N SER A 11 10.65 -15.45 20.79
CA SER A 11 11.34 -16.23 19.76
C SER A 11 11.53 -17.72 20.11
N GLY A 12 11.23 -18.13 21.34
CA GLY A 12 11.27 -19.55 21.72
C GLY A 12 12.63 -20.24 21.54
N ILE A 13 12.60 -21.57 21.51
CA ILE A 13 13.79 -22.42 21.35
C ILE A 13 14.05 -22.67 19.86
N GLU A 14 15.30 -22.44 19.43
CA GLU A 14 15.72 -22.76 18.04
C GLU A 14 15.59 -24.27 17.78
N GLN A 15 15.05 -24.61 16.60
CA GLN A 15 14.97 -26.01 16.16
C GLN A 15 16.35 -26.53 15.78
N LEU A 16 16.93 -27.36 16.65
CA LEU A 16 18.32 -27.82 16.51
C LEU A 16 18.55 -28.80 15.36
N ASN A 17 17.55 -29.60 14.96
CA ASN A 17 17.69 -30.65 13.93
C ASN A 17 16.56 -30.61 12.89
N PRO A 18 16.54 -29.61 11.98
CA PRO A 18 15.53 -29.52 10.93
C PRO A 18 15.66 -30.68 9.94
N ARG A 19 14.54 -31.39 9.67
CA ARG A 19 14.50 -32.58 8.81
C ARG A 19 14.13 -32.26 7.38
N THR A 20 13.07 -31.48 7.19
CA THR A 20 12.55 -31.11 5.88
C THR A 20 13.27 -29.89 5.29
N LYS A 21 13.09 -29.67 3.97
CA LYS A 21 13.58 -28.44 3.33
C LYS A 21 12.94 -27.19 3.95
N THR A 22 11.64 -27.24 4.19
CA THR A 22 10.87 -26.14 4.81
C THR A 22 11.43 -25.77 6.18
N GLU A 23 11.68 -26.77 7.06
CA GLU A 23 12.27 -26.53 8.37
C GLU A 23 13.68 -25.95 8.28
N LYS A 24 14.50 -26.42 7.31
CA LYS A 24 15.86 -25.87 7.07
C LYS A 24 15.81 -24.41 6.64
N ASP A 25 14.91 -24.07 5.70
CA ASP A 25 14.74 -22.71 5.20
C ASP A 25 14.22 -21.80 6.32
N GLN A 26 13.27 -22.26 7.14
CA GLN A 26 12.75 -21.55 8.30
C GLN A 26 13.86 -21.29 9.34
N SER A 27 14.58 -22.32 9.76
CA SER A 27 15.68 -22.20 10.73
C SER A 27 16.78 -21.25 10.23
N ARG A 28 17.08 -21.26 8.92
CA ARG A 28 18.03 -20.31 8.33
C ARG A 28 17.51 -18.87 8.43
N THR A 29 16.23 -18.65 8.11
CA THR A 29 15.61 -17.32 8.17
C THR A 29 15.56 -16.79 9.58
N GLU A 30 15.12 -17.62 10.55
CA GLU A 30 15.12 -17.27 11.97
C GLU A 30 16.52 -16.87 12.49
N ARG A 31 17.57 -17.60 12.10
CA ARG A 31 18.95 -17.21 12.46
C ARG A 31 19.33 -15.84 11.92
N LEU A 32 18.96 -15.51 10.68
CA LEU A 32 19.22 -14.19 10.11
C LEU A 32 18.44 -13.09 10.82
N VAL A 33 17.20 -13.36 11.18
CA VAL A 33 16.36 -12.43 11.96
C VAL A 33 16.95 -12.22 13.35
N ARG A 34 17.25 -13.30 14.10
CA ARG A 34 17.90 -13.22 15.43
C ARG A 34 19.21 -12.42 15.37
N LYS A 35 20.02 -12.68 14.35
CA LYS A 35 21.26 -11.94 14.12
C LYS A 35 20.98 -10.44 13.92
N ALA A 36 20.02 -10.08 13.09
CA ALA A 36 19.67 -8.67 12.83
C ALA A 36 19.18 -7.97 14.12
N TYR A 37 18.34 -8.64 14.92
CA TYR A 37 17.88 -8.13 16.21
C TYR A 37 19.04 -7.91 17.18
N HIS A 38 19.87 -8.95 17.45
CA HIS A 38 20.97 -8.84 18.39
C HIS A 38 21.99 -7.80 17.98
N GLU A 39 22.45 -7.81 16.72
CA GLU A 39 23.46 -6.86 16.26
C GLU A 39 22.99 -5.40 16.37
N LYS A 40 21.70 -5.13 16.14
CA LYS A 40 21.14 -3.78 16.19
C LYS A 40 20.79 -3.37 17.62
N LEU A 41 20.08 -4.21 18.37
CA LEU A 41 19.66 -3.90 19.75
C LEU A 41 20.86 -3.83 20.70
N GLU A 42 21.81 -4.77 20.64
CA GLU A 42 23.01 -4.74 21.48
C GLU A 42 23.89 -3.53 21.19
N LYS A 43 23.99 -3.14 19.91
CA LYS A 43 24.87 -2.04 19.50
C LYS A 43 24.27 -0.66 19.70
N TRP A 44 22.94 -0.52 19.51
CA TRP A 44 22.26 0.76 19.41
C TRP A 44 21.09 0.91 20.40
N GLY A 45 20.67 -0.15 21.09
CA GLY A 45 19.49 -0.15 21.97
C GLY A 45 18.22 0.31 21.24
N GLU A 46 17.42 1.12 21.89
CA GLU A 46 16.18 1.69 21.33
C GLU A 46 16.45 2.56 20.08
N SER A 47 17.63 3.17 19.97
CA SER A 47 18.02 3.97 18.77
C SER A 47 18.06 3.13 17.49
N SER A 48 18.09 1.81 17.58
CA SER A 48 18.02 0.91 16.41
C SER A 48 16.65 0.87 15.74
N LEU A 49 15.59 1.33 16.41
CA LEU A 49 14.23 1.36 15.90
C LEU A 49 13.92 2.58 15.02
N ARG A 50 14.93 3.30 14.57
CA ARG A 50 14.75 4.44 13.68
C ARG A 50 14.30 4.02 12.28
N LEU A 51 13.24 4.65 11.77
CA LEU A 51 12.88 4.61 10.35
C LEU A 51 13.72 5.65 9.58
N PHE A 52 14.52 5.21 8.63
CA PHE A 52 15.41 6.07 7.85
C PHE A 52 14.67 6.71 6.66
N LYS A 53 13.70 7.58 7.00
CA LYS A 53 12.79 8.22 6.02
C LYS A 53 13.53 8.88 4.86
N LEU A 54 14.57 9.66 5.15
CA LEU A 54 15.31 10.39 4.12
C LEU A 54 16.00 9.45 3.12
N GLU A 55 16.58 8.37 3.59
CA GLU A 55 17.21 7.36 2.74
C GLU A 55 16.17 6.66 1.84
N HIS A 56 15.00 6.34 2.39
CA HIS A 56 13.90 5.76 1.61
C HIS A 56 13.34 6.75 0.60
N ILE A 57 13.18 8.03 0.96
CA ILE A 57 12.75 9.09 0.05
C ILE A 57 13.75 9.23 -1.10
N ARG A 58 15.07 9.32 -0.82
CA ARG A 58 16.11 9.40 -1.85
C ARG A 58 16.09 8.18 -2.79
N TYR A 59 15.93 6.97 -2.23
CA TYR A 59 15.80 5.74 -3.00
C TYR A 59 14.62 5.80 -3.97
N LEU A 60 13.45 6.28 -3.53
CA LEU A 60 12.22 6.34 -4.32
C LEU A 60 12.26 7.48 -5.35
N THR A 61 12.68 8.68 -4.95
CA THR A 61 12.70 9.86 -5.84
C THR A 61 13.68 9.71 -6.99
N LYS A 62 14.84 9.07 -6.76
CA LYS A 62 15.78 8.74 -7.84
C LYS A 62 15.12 7.83 -8.88
N ARG A 63 14.34 6.83 -8.46
CA ARG A 63 13.72 5.84 -9.35
C ARG A 63 12.47 6.33 -10.07
N ILE A 64 11.78 7.33 -9.54
CA ILE A 64 10.67 7.98 -10.27
C ILE A 64 11.19 8.70 -11.52
N VAL A 65 12.42 9.23 -11.46
CA VAL A 65 13.03 9.98 -12.57
C VAL A 65 13.73 9.02 -13.54
N ASP A 66 14.49 8.05 -13.00
CA ASP A 66 15.33 7.16 -13.78
C ASP A 66 15.28 5.73 -13.21
N LEU A 67 14.69 4.82 -13.98
CA LEU A 67 14.62 3.41 -13.62
C LEU A 67 15.93 2.71 -14.03
N PRO A 68 16.57 1.95 -13.14
CA PRO A 68 17.78 1.21 -13.50
C PRO A 68 17.48 0.13 -14.56
N THR A 69 18.42 -0.12 -15.46
CA THR A 69 18.32 -1.13 -16.53
C THR A 69 17.91 -2.51 -16.01
N SER A 70 18.28 -2.85 -14.77
CA SER A 70 17.85 -4.10 -14.12
C SER A 70 16.33 -4.25 -13.96
N MET A 71 15.55 -3.17 -14.15
CA MET A 71 14.09 -3.17 -14.10
C MET A 71 13.41 -3.23 -15.48
N GLU A 72 14.16 -3.35 -16.59
CA GLU A 72 13.59 -3.48 -17.95
C GLU A 72 12.57 -4.62 -18.06
N HIS A 73 12.79 -5.72 -17.33
CA HIS A 73 11.85 -6.85 -17.28
C HIS A 73 10.47 -6.51 -16.71
N LEU A 74 10.31 -5.32 -16.10
CA LEU A 74 9.04 -4.80 -15.56
C LEU A 74 8.34 -3.83 -16.54
N ASP A 75 8.73 -3.80 -17.82
CA ASP A 75 8.13 -2.91 -18.84
C ASP A 75 6.60 -3.08 -18.96
N ALA A 76 6.07 -4.27 -18.74
CA ALA A 76 4.63 -4.51 -18.66
C ALA A 76 3.99 -4.20 -17.28
N SER A 77 4.70 -3.47 -16.40
CA SER A 77 4.28 -3.15 -15.03
C SER A 77 4.51 -1.68 -14.68
N GLN A 78 4.59 -0.78 -15.67
CA GLN A 78 4.91 0.64 -15.44
C GLN A 78 3.92 1.32 -14.47
N PRO A 79 2.57 1.12 -14.55
CA PRO A 79 1.65 1.68 -13.57
C PRO A 79 1.87 1.16 -12.15
N TRP A 80 2.32 -0.10 -11.99
CA TRP A 80 2.69 -0.65 -10.69
C TRP A 80 3.92 0.03 -10.10
N LEU A 81 4.96 0.22 -10.90
CA LEU A 81 6.17 0.94 -10.47
C LEU A 81 5.84 2.35 -10.02
N ALA A 82 5.04 3.09 -10.81
CA ALA A 82 4.58 4.42 -10.44
C ALA A 82 3.79 4.40 -9.12
N TYR A 83 2.82 3.48 -8.98
CA TYR A 83 2.01 3.36 -7.77
C TYR A 83 2.85 3.03 -6.53
N TRP A 84 3.71 2.02 -6.58
CA TRP A 84 4.53 1.66 -5.42
C TRP A 84 5.40 2.83 -4.94
N MET A 85 6.02 3.57 -5.86
CA MET A 85 6.87 4.70 -5.50
C MET A 85 6.05 5.88 -4.95
N VAL A 86 4.95 6.24 -5.61
CA VAL A 86 4.08 7.33 -5.17
C VAL A 86 3.45 7.02 -3.81
N ASN A 87 2.90 5.81 -3.63
CA ASN A 87 2.28 5.41 -2.37
C ASN A 87 3.29 5.42 -1.21
N ALA A 88 4.49 4.86 -1.42
CA ALA A 88 5.55 4.89 -0.42
C ALA A 88 5.97 6.32 -0.04
N LEU A 89 6.08 7.23 -1.00
CA LEU A 89 6.40 8.64 -0.74
C LEU A 89 5.27 9.34 0.04
N ARG A 90 4.01 9.06 -0.30
CA ARG A 90 2.85 9.61 0.44
C ARG A 90 2.82 9.11 1.89
N LEU A 91 3.08 7.83 2.13
CA LEU A 91 3.20 7.27 3.47
C LEU A 91 4.33 7.92 4.29
N LEU A 92 5.44 8.26 3.65
CA LEU A 92 6.56 8.98 4.26
C LEU A 92 6.31 10.48 4.46
N ASN A 93 5.10 10.98 4.17
CA ASN A 93 4.73 12.39 4.21
C ASN A 93 5.57 13.27 3.27
N PHE A 94 6.06 12.69 2.14
CA PHE A 94 6.84 13.43 1.17
C PHE A 94 5.94 14.10 0.12
N ARG A 95 6.18 15.39 -0.13
CA ARG A 95 5.47 16.16 -1.16
C ARG A 95 6.11 15.91 -2.52
N ILE A 96 5.36 15.29 -3.43
CA ILE A 96 5.77 15.09 -4.83
C ILE A 96 5.72 16.44 -5.56
N SER A 97 6.78 16.82 -6.25
CA SER A 97 6.85 18.08 -6.99
C SER A 97 5.87 18.09 -8.17
N GLU A 98 5.45 19.28 -8.60
CA GLU A 98 4.53 19.41 -9.74
C GLU A 98 5.13 18.84 -11.03
N THR A 99 6.45 19.01 -11.25
CA THR A 99 7.14 18.40 -12.40
C THR A 99 7.05 16.88 -12.36
N GLN A 100 7.28 16.24 -11.20
CA GLN A 100 7.14 14.80 -11.05
C GLN A 100 5.69 14.35 -11.25
N LYS A 101 4.71 15.08 -10.71
CA LYS A 101 3.28 14.80 -10.96
C LYS A 101 2.96 14.83 -12.45
N CYS A 102 3.35 15.88 -13.16
CA CYS A 102 3.12 15.99 -14.61
C CYS A 102 3.72 14.82 -15.39
N SER A 103 4.94 14.38 -15.05
CA SER A 103 5.59 13.23 -15.68
C SER A 103 4.83 11.93 -15.42
N ILE A 104 4.41 11.68 -14.18
CA ILE A 104 3.63 10.50 -13.81
C ILE A 104 2.27 10.49 -14.51
N ILE A 105 1.56 11.61 -14.52
CA ILE A 105 0.27 11.78 -15.21
C ILE A 105 0.42 11.49 -16.70
N SER A 106 1.47 12.02 -17.34
CA SER A 106 1.75 11.79 -18.75
C SER A 106 2.01 10.32 -19.07
N LEU A 107 2.81 9.65 -18.23
CA LEU A 107 3.07 8.21 -18.34
C LEU A 107 1.77 7.41 -18.24
N LEU A 108 0.98 7.61 -17.18
CA LEU A 108 -0.24 6.85 -16.95
C LEU A 108 -1.30 7.14 -18.03
N LYS A 109 -1.39 8.38 -18.51
CA LYS A 109 -2.23 8.73 -19.65
C LYS A 109 -1.86 7.95 -20.90
N SER A 110 -0.56 7.72 -21.16
CA SER A 110 -0.10 6.92 -22.30
C SER A 110 -0.38 5.42 -22.15
N CYS A 111 -0.59 4.94 -20.90
CA CYS A 111 -0.95 3.56 -20.60
C CYS A 111 -2.47 3.31 -20.68
N GLN A 112 -3.32 4.35 -20.74
CA GLN A 112 -4.76 4.14 -20.84
C GLN A 112 -5.11 3.58 -22.23
N HIS A 113 -5.79 2.43 -22.22
CA HIS A 113 -6.23 1.78 -23.44
C HIS A 113 -7.49 2.47 -24.02
N PRO A 114 -7.65 2.54 -25.34
CA PRO A 114 -8.84 3.13 -25.98
C PRO A 114 -10.18 2.52 -25.49
N ASP A 115 -10.19 1.27 -25.06
CA ASP A 115 -11.38 0.57 -24.55
C ASP A 115 -11.68 0.88 -23.08
N GLY A 116 -10.80 1.58 -22.38
CA GLY A 116 -11.09 2.12 -21.02
C GLY A 116 -10.15 1.70 -19.91
N GLY A 117 -9.65 0.47 -19.86
CA GLY A 117 -8.69 0.03 -18.83
C GLY A 117 -7.29 0.59 -19.07
N PHE A 118 -6.37 0.30 -18.14
CA PHE A 118 -4.97 0.66 -18.28
C PHE A 118 -4.12 -0.57 -18.60
N ALA A 119 -3.17 -0.39 -19.49
CA ALA A 119 -2.17 -1.39 -19.86
C ALA A 119 -0.94 -1.32 -18.97
N GLY A 120 -0.08 -2.34 -19.00
CA GLY A 120 1.18 -2.37 -18.29
C GLY A 120 2.22 -1.39 -18.82
N GLY A 121 2.05 -0.93 -20.05
CA GLY A 121 2.85 0.08 -20.73
C GLY A 121 2.11 0.60 -21.96
N PRO A 122 2.62 1.65 -22.62
CA PRO A 122 1.99 2.22 -23.82
C PRO A 122 1.79 1.18 -24.92
N LYS A 123 0.59 1.16 -25.53
CA LYS A 123 0.20 0.25 -26.63
C LYS A 123 0.13 -1.25 -26.26
N GLN A 124 0.19 -1.59 -24.98
CA GLN A 124 -0.06 -2.94 -24.49
C GLN A 124 -1.57 -3.17 -24.25
N LEU A 125 -1.97 -4.40 -23.95
CA LEU A 125 -3.36 -4.75 -23.65
C LEU A 125 -3.78 -4.21 -22.27
N ALA A 126 -5.03 -3.72 -22.18
CA ALA A 126 -5.63 -3.37 -20.91
C ALA A 126 -5.73 -4.60 -19.99
N HIS A 127 -5.37 -4.43 -18.71
CA HIS A 127 -5.31 -5.50 -17.74
C HIS A 127 -5.72 -4.97 -16.36
N LEU A 128 -6.50 -5.72 -15.57
CA LEU A 128 -7.03 -5.27 -14.27
C LEU A 128 -5.94 -4.88 -13.28
N ALA A 129 -4.83 -5.59 -13.22
CA ALA A 129 -3.76 -5.28 -12.28
C ALA A 129 -3.07 -3.94 -12.58
N PRO A 130 -2.58 -3.64 -13.79
CA PRO A 130 -2.12 -2.29 -14.15
C PRO A 130 -3.20 -1.21 -14.01
N THR A 131 -4.47 -1.55 -14.25
CA THR A 131 -5.59 -0.61 -14.07
C THR A 131 -5.73 -0.20 -12.59
N TYR A 132 -5.65 -1.16 -11.66
CA TYR A 132 -5.60 -0.87 -10.23
C TYR A 132 -4.39 0.01 -9.87
N GLY A 133 -3.20 -0.35 -10.35
CA GLY A 133 -1.98 0.43 -10.12
C GLY A 133 -2.09 1.86 -10.64
N ALA A 134 -2.61 2.04 -11.88
CA ALA A 134 -2.79 3.35 -12.48
C ALA A 134 -3.80 4.22 -11.71
N VAL A 135 -4.98 3.68 -11.40
CA VAL A 135 -6.04 4.42 -10.69
C VAL A 135 -5.58 4.81 -9.28
N ASN A 136 -4.96 3.88 -8.53
CA ASN A 136 -4.43 4.17 -7.21
C ASN A 136 -3.29 5.20 -7.25
N CYS A 137 -2.41 5.13 -8.25
CA CYS A 137 -1.36 6.13 -8.43
C CYS A 137 -1.95 7.51 -8.71
N LEU A 138 -2.88 7.62 -9.66
CA LEU A 138 -3.56 8.88 -10.01
C LEU A 138 -4.32 9.45 -8.81
N ALA A 139 -5.02 8.62 -8.05
CA ALA A 139 -5.69 9.00 -6.81
C ALA A 139 -4.70 9.55 -5.77
N SER A 140 -3.55 8.87 -5.60
CA SER A 140 -2.51 9.27 -4.64
C SER A 140 -1.85 10.60 -4.94
N LEU A 141 -1.93 11.09 -6.19
CA LEU A 141 -1.48 12.44 -6.54
C LEU A 141 -2.43 13.55 -6.04
N ALA A 142 -3.66 13.22 -5.69
CA ALA A 142 -4.68 14.11 -5.11
C ALA A 142 -4.82 15.45 -5.87
N CYS A 143 -4.96 15.40 -7.18
CA CYS A 143 -5.19 16.57 -8.03
C CYS A 143 -6.14 16.27 -9.20
N ALA A 144 -6.89 17.27 -9.65
CA ALA A 144 -7.88 17.14 -10.72
C ALA A 144 -7.28 16.65 -12.04
N ASP A 145 -6.10 17.13 -12.41
CA ASP A 145 -5.42 16.75 -13.66
C ASP A 145 -5.12 15.25 -13.71
N ALA A 146 -4.74 14.66 -12.57
CA ALA A 146 -4.53 13.22 -12.46
C ALA A 146 -5.85 12.46 -12.65
N LEU A 147 -6.92 12.85 -11.97
CA LEU A 147 -8.21 12.16 -12.02
C LEU A 147 -8.90 12.32 -13.39
N ASN A 148 -8.66 13.43 -14.09
CA ASN A 148 -9.18 13.67 -15.45
C ASN A 148 -8.56 12.76 -16.51
N VAL A 149 -7.48 12.06 -16.23
CA VAL A 149 -6.96 11.00 -17.11
C VAL A 149 -7.95 9.85 -17.24
N ILE A 150 -8.70 9.55 -16.16
CA ILE A 150 -9.56 8.37 -16.08
C ILE A 150 -10.85 8.59 -16.89
N ASP A 151 -10.97 7.95 -18.05
CA ASP A 151 -12.24 7.85 -18.78
C ASP A 151 -13.17 6.86 -18.09
N ARG A 152 -13.96 7.35 -17.11
CA ARG A 152 -14.85 6.52 -16.28
C ARG A 152 -15.91 5.77 -17.08
N HIS A 153 -16.40 6.37 -18.16
CA HIS A 153 -17.44 5.74 -18.99
C HIS A 153 -16.89 4.46 -19.65
N LYS A 154 -15.79 4.62 -20.38
CA LYS A 154 -15.13 3.49 -21.02
C LYS A 154 -14.60 2.48 -20.02
N LEU A 155 -14.06 2.96 -18.89
CA LEU A 155 -13.60 2.08 -17.80
C LEU A 155 -14.74 1.20 -17.30
N GLY A 156 -15.94 1.75 -17.09
CA GLY A 156 -17.12 0.97 -16.66
C GLY A 156 -17.55 -0.07 -17.69
N ASP A 157 -17.56 0.28 -18.97
CA ASP A 157 -17.90 -0.66 -20.04
C ASP A 157 -16.86 -1.79 -20.17
N TRP A 158 -15.58 -1.44 -20.06
CA TRP A 158 -14.49 -2.41 -20.06
C TRP A 158 -14.55 -3.35 -18.85
N LEU A 159 -14.79 -2.84 -17.63
CA LEU A 159 -14.97 -3.67 -16.44
C LEU A 159 -16.14 -4.65 -16.61
N LEU A 160 -17.28 -4.18 -17.15
CA LEU A 160 -18.42 -5.04 -17.42
C LEU A 160 -18.07 -6.15 -18.41
N SER A 161 -17.26 -5.85 -19.44
CA SER A 161 -16.83 -6.83 -20.46
C SER A 161 -15.92 -7.94 -19.90
N LEU A 162 -15.26 -7.71 -18.77
CA LEU A 162 -14.39 -8.70 -18.12
C LEU A 162 -15.14 -9.61 -17.14
N ARG A 163 -16.35 -9.23 -16.72
CA ARG A 163 -17.16 -10.05 -15.82
C ARG A 163 -17.62 -11.32 -16.51
N GLN A 164 -17.47 -12.43 -15.83
CA GLN A 164 -17.93 -13.74 -16.28
C GLN A 164 -19.37 -14.04 -15.78
N PRO A 165 -20.08 -14.97 -16.40
CA PRO A 165 -21.44 -15.33 -15.99
C PRO A 165 -21.59 -15.78 -14.54
N ASP A 166 -20.52 -16.34 -13.94
CA ASP A 166 -20.50 -16.81 -12.55
C ASP A 166 -20.12 -15.71 -11.54
N GLY A 167 -19.93 -14.45 -11.99
CA GLY A 167 -19.57 -13.30 -11.18
C GLY A 167 -18.07 -13.09 -11.00
N SER A 168 -17.21 -13.96 -11.52
CA SER A 168 -15.76 -13.77 -11.53
C SER A 168 -15.32 -12.74 -12.56
N PHE A 169 -14.05 -12.34 -12.49
CA PHE A 169 -13.43 -11.45 -13.47
C PHE A 169 -12.20 -12.09 -14.10
N ILE A 170 -12.12 -12.07 -15.42
CA ILE A 170 -10.86 -12.32 -16.14
C ILE A 170 -9.95 -11.11 -16.00
N MET A 171 -8.65 -11.33 -15.85
CA MET A 171 -7.67 -10.23 -15.67
C MET A 171 -7.57 -9.33 -16.90
N HIS A 172 -7.76 -9.90 -18.08
CA HIS A 172 -7.87 -9.24 -19.40
C HIS A 172 -8.60 -10.17 -20.35
N HIS A 173 -9.00 -9.69 -21.53
CA HIS A 173 -9.62 -10.55 -22.54
C HIS A 173 -8.72 -11.73 -22.91
N GLY A 174 -9.19 -12.95 -22.65
CA GLY A 174 -8.44 -14.19 -22.83
C GLY A 174 -7.47 -14.53 -21.69
N GLY A 175 -7.48 -13.76 -20.60
CA GLY A 175 -6.62 -13.97 -19.43
C GLY A 175 -7.21 -14.90 -18.38
N GLU A 176 -6.45 -15.06 -17.30
CA GLU A 176 -6.80 -15.89 -16.15
C GLU A 176 -7.92 -15.27 -15.30
N VAL A 177 -8.54 -16.13 -14.48
CA VAL A 177 -9.54 -15.75 -13.47
C VAL A 177 -8.98 -16.01 -12.09
N ASP A 178 -8.99 -15.01 -11.22
CA ASP A 178 -8.76 -15.20 -9.78
C ASP A 178 -9.30 -14.00 -8.97
N VAL A 179 -9.27 -14.10 -7.63
CA VAL A 179 -9.81 -13.06 -6.73
C VAL A 179 -9.14 -11.70 -6.86
N ARG A 180 -7.91 -11.61 -7.40
CA ARG A 180 -7.26 -10.33 -7.69
C ARG A 180 -8.06 -9.53 -8.71
N GLY A 181 -8.61 -10.22 -9.74
CA GLY A 181 -9.47 -9.60 -10.74
C GLY A 181 -10.70 -8.96 -10.12
N ALA A 182 -11.39 -9.68 -9.23
CA ALA A 182 -12.53 -9.14 -8.50
C ALA A 182 -12.14 -7.93 -7.63
N TYR A 183 -11.06 -8.01 -6.87
CA TYR A 183 -10.60 -6.90 -6.04
C TYR A 183 -10.19 -5.67 -6.87
N CYS A 184 -9.39 -5.84 -7.90
CA CYS A 184 -8.98 -4.74 -8.77
C CYS A 184 -10.18 -4.03 -9.38
N ALA A 185 -11.17 -4.79 -9.88
CA ALA A 185 -12.38 -4.22 -10.46
C ALA A 185 -13.23 -3.46 -9.41
N VAL A 186 -13.48 -4.08 -8.25
CA VAL A 186 -14.28 -3.47 -7.16
C VAL A 186 -13.60 -2.22 -6.60
N SER A 187 -12.31 -2.29 -6.29
CA SER A 187 -11.52 -1.17 -5.74
C SER A 187 -11.50 0.03 -6.68
N VAL A 188 -11.21 -0.20 -7.96
CA VAL A 188 -11.22 0.84 -9.00
C VAL A 188 -12.60 1.47 -9.14
N ALA A 189 -13.65 0.65 -9.18
CA ALA A 189 -15.03 1.14 -9.28
C ALA A 189 -15.46 1.92 -8.05
N ALA A 190 -15.02 1.52 -6.85
CA ALA A 190 -15.32 2.24 -5.61
C ALA A 190 -14.67 3.63 -5.63
N LEU A 191 -13.37 3.73 -5.91
CA LEU A 191 -12.66 5.01 -5.99
C LEU A 191 -13.23 5.95 -7.06
N THR A 192 -13.69 5.42 -8.19
CA THR A 192 -14.16 6.22 -9.33
C THR A 192 -15.67 6.48 -9.32
N GLY A 193 -16.41 6.02 -8.28
CA GLY A 193 -17.87 6.17 -8.18
C GLY A 193 -18.66 5.17 -9.04
N LEU A 194 -18.00 4.32 -9.82
CA LEU A 194 -18.66 3.32 -10.69
C LEU A 194 -19.36 2.23 -9.90
N LEU A 195 -18.89 1.91 -8.68
CA LEU A 195 -19.54 0.91 -7.83
C LEU A 195 -20.99 1.31 -7.51
N LYS A 196 -21.24 2.61 -7.33
CA LYS A 196 -22.59 3.16 -7.08
C LYS A 196 -23.39 3.34 -8.36
N SER A 197 -22.77 3.90 -9.42
CA SER A 197 -23.47 4.24 -10.67
C SER A 197 -23.71 3.05 -11.60
N ARG A 198 -22.92 2.00 -11.48
CA ARG A 198 -22.94 0.79 -12.36
C ARG A 198 -22.90 -0.50 -11.51
N PRO A 199 -23.80 -0.71 -10.53
CA PRO A 199 -23.77 -1.87 -9.64
C PRO A 199 -23.93 -3.22 -10.39
N GLU A 200 -24.53 -3.22 -11.58
CA GLU A 200 -24.68 -4.39 -12.42
C GLU A 200 -23.35 -5.05 -12.80
N ILE A 201 -22.23 -4.30 -12.81
CA ILE A 201 -20.89 -4.84 -13.07
C ILE A 201 -20.53 -5.95 -12.09
N PHE A 202 -21.02 -5.88 -10.86
CA PHE A 202 -20.59 -6.75 -9.75
C PHE A 202 -21.64 -7.82 -9.38
N THR A 203 -22.62 -8.05 -10.26
CA THR A 203 -23.64 -9.10 -10.02
C THR A 203 -23.00 -10.49 -9.93
N GLY A 204 -23.21 -11.18 -8.81
CA GLY A 204 -22.68 -12.53 -8.54
C GLY A 204 -21.25 -12.56 -8.01
N THR A 205 -20.57 -11.41 -7.93
CA THR A 205 -19.15 -11.35 -7.53
C THR A 205 -18.93 -11.77 -6.07
N ALA A 206 -19.80 -11.33 -5.16
CA ALA A 206 -19.68 -11.72 -3.75
C ALA A 206 -19.84 -13.23 -3.56
N GLU A 207 -20.81 -13.85 -4.25
CA GLU A 207 -21.07 -15.28 -4.23
C GLU A 207 -19.90 -16.07 -4.83
N TRP A 208 -19.29 -15.57 -5.87
CA TRP A 208 -18.09 -16.17 -6.44
C TRP A 208 -16.91 -16.12 -5.48
N ILE A 209 -16.63 -14.95 -4.87
CA ILE A 209 -15.57 -14.78 -3.87
C ILE A 209 -15.81 -15.72 -2.68
N ALA A 210 -17.06 -15.87 -2.22
CA ALA A 210 -17.39 -16.76 -1.10
C ALA A 210 -16.97 -18.21 -1.36
N ARG A 211 -17.06 -18.69 -2.62
CA ARG A 211 -16.60 -20.05 -3.00
C ARG A 211 -15.07 -20.21 -2.92
N CYS A 212 -14.33 -19.12 -2.92
CA CYS A 212 -12.86 -19.14 -2.78
C CYS A 212 -12.40 -19.28 -1.31
N GLN A 213 -13.31 -19.18 -0.32
CA GLN A 213 -12.94 -19.43 1.07
C GLN A 213 -12.63 -20.91 1.28
N THR A 214 -11.46 -21.21 1.84
CA THR A 214 -10.95 -22.56 1.99
C THR A 214 -11.35 -23.18 3.32
N TYR A 215 -11.14 -24.50 3.45
CA TYR A 215 -11.34 -25.21 4.74
C TYR A 215 -10.41 -24.68 5.84
N GLU A 216 -9.26 -24.08 5.51
CA GLU A 216 -8.36 -23.43 6.47
C GLU A 216 -8.94 -22.15 7.07
N GLY A 217 -9.88 -21.51 6.37
CA GLY A 217 -10.55 -20.27 6.76
C GLY A 217 -10.10 -19.03 5.97
N GLY A 218 -8.91 -19.05 5.38
CA GLY A 218 -8.45 -18.02 4.43
C GLY A 218 -9.08 -18.19 3.05
N PHE A 219 -8.62 -17.37 2.08
CA PHE A 219 -9.10 -17.43 0.70
C PHE A 219 -7.96 -17.84 -0.24
N ALA A 220 -8.33 -18.63 -1.23
CA ALA A 220 -7.49 -18.99 -2.38
C ALA A 220 -7.78 -18.06 -3.58
N GLY A 221 -6.94 -18.14 -4.61
CA GLY A 221 -7.16 -17.40 -5.87
C GLY A 221 -8.42 -17.87 -6.61
N GLN A 222 -8.72 -19.16 -6.53
CA GLN A 222 -9.89 -19.82 -7.13
C GLN A 222 -10.44 -20.86 -6.15
N PRO A 223 -11.71 -21.28 -6.32
CA PRO A 223 -12.29 -22.36 -5.50
C PRO A 223 -11.44 -23.64 -5.54
N GLY A 224 -11.19 -24.22 -4.37
CA GLY A 224 -10.47 -25.50 -4.24
C GLY A 224 -8.94 -25.39 -4.18
N LEU A 225 -8.36 -24.21 -4.26
CA LEU A 225 -6.92 -23.97 -4.11
C LEU A 225 -6.52 -23.66 -2.66
N GLU A 226 -5.21 -23.49 -2.40
CA GLU A 226 -4.64 -23.18 -1.10
C GLU A 226 -4.88 -21.72 -0.69
N ALA A 227 -5.19 -21.47 0.59
CA ALA A 227 -5.31 -20.12 1.15
C ALA A 227 -3.98 -19.38 1.13
N HIS A 228 -4.04 -18.08 0.76
CA HIS A 228 -2.86 -17.23 0.60
C HIS A 228 -3.17 -15.79 1.02
N GLY A 229 -2.24 -15.13 1.75
CA GLY A 229 -2.43 -13.80 2.32
C GLY A 229 -2.86 -12.72 1.31
N GLY A 230 -2.22 -12.68 0.14
CA GLY A 230 -2.62 -11.75 -0.93
C GLY A 230 -4.02 -12.00 -1.47
N TYR A 231 -4.40 -13.27 -1.63
CA TYR A 231 -5.77 -13.61 -2.05
C TYR A 231 -6.79 -13.38 -0.94
N CYS A 232 -6.42 -13.61 0.33
CA CYS A 232 -7.28 -13.29 1.46
C CYS A 232 -7.60 -11.79 1.51
N PHE A 233 -6.59 -10.94 1.34
CA PHE A 233 -6.79 -9.51 1.29
C PHE A 233 -7.71 -9.13 0.12
N CYS A 234 -7.39 -9.55 -1.10
CA CYS A 234 -8.19 -9.23 -2.28
C CYS A 234 -9.65 -9.68 -2.12
N ALA A 235 -9.88 -10.90 -1.64
CA ALA A 235 -11.22 -11.43 -1.42
C ALA A 235 -11.99 -10.62 -0.37
N PHE A 236 -11.40 -10.41 0.81
CA PHE A 236 -12.11 -9.79 1.92
C PHE A 236 -12.28 -8.28 1.75
N ALA A 237 -11.28 -7.57 1.19
CA ALA A 237 -11.41 -6.16 0.86
C ALA A 237 -12.47 -5.92 -0.24
N ALA A 238 -12.56 -6.78 -1.25
CA ALA A 238 -13.62 -6.70 -2.24
C ALA A 238 -15.01 -6.91 -1.61
N LEU A 239 -15.18 -7.92 -0.75
CA LEU A 239 -16.44 -8.15 -0.03
C LEU A 239 -16.80 -7.00 0.92
N HIS A 240 -15.80 -6.42 1.58
CA HIS A 240 -15.99 -5.24 2.45
C HIS A 240 -16.50 -4.04 1.63
N LEU A 241 -15.85 -3.72 0.52
CA LEU A 241 -16.27 -2.64 -0.38
C LEU A 241 -17.66 -2.88 -1.01
N LEU A 242 -18.02 -4.15 -1.27
CA LEU A 242 -19.36 -4.52 -1.76
C LEU A 242 -20.43 -4.52 -0.65
N GLY A 243 -20.06 -4.37 0.63
CA GLY A 243 -20.97 -4.50 1.77
C GLY A 243 -21.49 -5.93 1.95
N ARG A 244 -20.76 -6.95 1.46
CA ARG A 244 -21.21 -8.36 1.41
C ARG A 244 -20.30 -9.31 2.19
N THR A 245 -19.83 -8.89 3.36
CA THR A 245 -19.08 -9.77 4.28
C THR A 245 -19.95 -10.81 5.00
N ASP A 246 -21.27 -10.73 4.80
CA ASP A 246 -22.25 -11.70 5.29
C ASP A 246 -22.13 -13.09 4.64
N VAL A 247 -21.62 -13.15 3.41
CA VAL A 247 -21.56 -14.41 2.62
C VAL A 247 -20.41 -15.34 3.00
N VAL A 248 -19.52 -14.92 3.95
CA VAL A 248 -18.32 -15.67 4.31
C VAL A 248 -18.19 -15.89 5.82
N ASN A 249 -17.36 -16.86 6.21
CA ASN A 249 -17.09 -17.16 7.61
C ASN A 249 -15.98 -16.27 8.17
N VAL A 250 -16.35 -15.13 8.74
CA VAL A 250 -15.42 -14.13 9.31
C VAL A 250 -14.59 -14.68 10.47
N PRO A 251 -15.15 -15.43 11.46
CA PRO A 251 -14.35 -16.04 12.52
C PRO A 251 -13.26 -16.99 12.02
N ARG A 252 -13.52 -17.75 10.97
CA ARG A 252 -12.49 -18.62 10.36
C ARG A 252 -11.39 -17.81 9.70
N LEU A 253 -11.75 -16.74 9.01
CA LEU A 253 -10.74 -15.83 8.40
C LEU A 253 -9.88 -15.17 9.48
N LEU A 254 -10.49 -14.66 10.56
CA LEU A 254 -9.75 -14.10 11.69
C LEU A 254 -8.74 -15.10 12.26
N ARG A 255 -9.22 -16.32 12.56
CA ARG A 255 -8.34 -17.38 13.06
C ARG A 255 -7.20 -17.69 12.09
N TRP A 256 -7.47 -17.80 10.79
CA TRP A 256 -6.44 -18.06 9.79
C TRP A 256 -5.41 -16.92 9.75
N SER A 257 -5.86 -15.67 9.77
CA SER A 257 -5.00 -14.47 9.70
C SER A 257 -4.08 -14.34 10.92
N THR A 258 -4.59 -14.58 12.14
CA THR A 258 -3.78 -14.52 13.37
C THR A 258 -2.66 -15.55 13.37
N HIS A 259 -2.87 -16.73 12.77
CA HIS A 259 -1.84 -17.77 12.65
C HIS A 259 -0.80 -17.48 11.55
N ARG A 260 -0.89 -16.35 10.85
CA ARG A 260 0.13 -15.96 9.85
C ARG A 260 1.27 -15.17 10.46
N GLN A 261 1.10 -14.55 11.63
CA GLN A 261 2.20 -13.87 12.32
C GLN A 261 3.13 -14.91 12.93
N LEU A 262 4.41 -14.79 12.62
CA LEU A 262 5.44 -15.71 13.10
C LEU A 262 6.01 -15.22 14.43
N PRO A 263 6.05 -16.07 15.47
CA PRO A 263 6.44 -15.63 16.82
C PRO A 263 7.89 -15.17 16.90
N THR A 264 8.82 -15.81 16.19
CA THR A 264 10.24 -15.43 16.21
C THR A 264 10.49 -14.14 15.46
N GLU A 265 9.98 -14.04 14.24
CA GLU A 265 10.23 -12.90 13.36
C GLU A 265 9.39 -11.69 13.73
N GLY A 266 8.16 -11.87 14.20
CA GLY A 266 7.18 -10.82 14.42
C GLY A 266 6.45 -10.38 13.15
N GLY A 267 6.98 -10.71 11.97
CA GLY A 267 6.36 -10.48 10.67
C GLY A 267 5.41 -11.60 10.24
N PHE A 268 4.75 -11.42 9.10
CA PHE A 268 3.78 -12.38 8.58
C PHE A 268 4.35 -13.30 7.49
N GLN A 269 3.86 -14.54 7.45
CA GLN A 269 4.00 -15.46 6.33
C GLN A 269 2.75 -15.39 5.42
N GLY A 270 2.89 -15.62 4.13
CA GLY A 270 1.77 -15.58 3.20
C GLY A 270 0.89 -16.84 3.19
N ARG A 271 1.44 -17.98 3.58
CA ARG A 271 0.77 -19.29 3.65
C ARG A 271 1.33 -20.10 4.80
N THR A 272 0.60 -21.11 5.23
CA THR A 272 1.07 -22.10 6.24
C THR A 272 2.41 -22.69 5.82
N ASN A 273 3.36 -22.76 6.75
CA ASN A 273 4.70 -23.35 6.55
C ASN A 273 5.57 -22.63 5.48
N LYS A 274 5.30 -21.35 5.20
CA LYS A 274 6.16 -20.51 4.37
C LYS A 274 6.95 -19.52 5.22
N LEU A 275 7.95 -18.89 4.61
CA LEU A 275 8.83 -17.94 5.27
C LEU A 275 8.12 -16.60 5.50
N VAL A 276 8.61 -15.84 6.46
CA VAL A 276 8.27 -14.43 6.63
C VAL A 276 8.60 -13.65 5.36
N ASP A 277 7.77 -12.64 5.07
CA ASP A 277 8.00 -11.70 3.98
C ASP A 277 7.32 -10.38 4.31
N SER A 278 8.06 -9.27 4.20
CA SER A 278 7.61 -7.95 4.61
C SER A 278 6.38 -7.44 3.85
N CYS A 279 6.11 -7.93 2.64
CA CYS A 279 4.91 -7.54 1.90
C CYS A 279 3.62 -8.00 2.59
N TYR A 280 3.66 -9.11 3.34
CA TYR A 280 2.50 -9.56 4.12
C TYR A 280 2.22 -8.71 5.34
N SER A 281 3.12 -7.79 5.70
CA SER A 281 2.82 -6.76 6.69
C SER A 281 1.59 -5.95 6.28
N PHE A 282 1.38 -5.76 4.97
CA PHE A 282 0.14 -5.20 4.43
C PHE A 282 -0.87 -6.30 4.06
N TRP A 283 -0.51 -7.28 3.22
CA TRP A 283 -1.48 -8.24 2.69
C TRP A 283 -2.21 -9.05 3.76
N VAL A 284 -1.58 -9.30 4.89
CA VAL A 284 -2.22 -9.95 6.05
C VAL A 284 -2.57 -8.92 7.12
N GLY A 285 -1.66 -7.96 7.38
CA GLY A 285 -1.88 -6.93 8.40
C GLY A 285 -3.12 -6.09 8.14
N ALA A 286 -3.40 -5.72 6.90
CA ALA A 286 -4.58 -4.93 6.53
C ALA A 286 -5.91 -5.71 6.66
N LEU A 287 -5.88 -7.04 6.78
CA LEU A 287 -7.08 -7.81 7.09
C LEU A 287 -7.65 -7.49 8.48
N PHE A 288 -6.80 -7.15 9.45
CA PHE A 288 -7.25 -6.92 10.82
C PHE A 288 -8.14 -5.70 10.97
N PRO A 289 -7.80 -4.49 10.47
CA PRO A 289 -8.74 -3.37 10.53
C PRO A 289 -10.04 -3.64 9.75
N LEU A 290 -10.01 -4.38 8.64
CA LEU A 290 -11.22 -4.79 7.93
C LEU A 290 -12.07 -5.76 8.76
N LEU A 291 -11.44 -6.68 9.48
CA LEU A 291 -12.11 -7.62 10.38
C LEU A 291 -12.67 -6.90 11.61
N GLU A 292 -11.92 -5.97 12.20
CA GLU A 292 -12.35 -5.14 13.33
C GLU A 292 -13.61 -4.35 12.98
N ASP A 293 -13.66 -3.72 11.80
CA ASP A 293 -14.83 -2.98 11.33
C ASP A 293 -16.08 -3.89 11.23
N VAL A 294 -15.93 -5.05 10.58
CA VAL A 294 -17.03 -6.01 10.43
C VAL A 294 -17.49 -6.60 11.76
N LEU A 295 -16.58 -6.93 12.66
CA LEU A 295 -16.92 -7.46 13.99
C LEU A 295 -17.58 -6.39 14.85
N CYS A 296 -17.11 -5.14 14.79
CA CYS A 296 -17.74 -4.01 15.44
C CYS A 296 -19.18 -3.80 14.95
N ALA A 297 -19.37 -3.77 13.63
CA ALA A 297 -20.70 -3.63 13.02
C ALA A 297 -21.66 -4.76 13.43
N ARG A 298 -21.15 -5.95 13.73
CA ARG A 298 -21.91 -7.10 14.23
C ARG A 298 -22.14 -7.07 15.75
N GLY A 299 -21.54 -6.13 16.47
CA GLY A 299 -21.60 -6.08 17.93
C GLY A 299 -20.95 -7.28 18.61
N ASP A 300 -19.83 -7.81 18.06
CA ASP A 300 -19.16 -8.96 18.62
C ASP A 300 -18.61 -8.63 20.02
N PRO A 301 -19.06 -9.30 21.10
CA PRO A 301 -18.68 -8.98 22.48
C PRO A 301 -17.20 -9.31 22.80
N ALA A 302 -16.54 -10.10 21.96
CA ALA A 302 -15.12 -10.43 22.12
C ALA A 302 -14.18 -9.32 21.59
N LEU A 303 -14.71 -8.34 20.84
CA LEU A 303 -13.89 -7.27 20.30
C LEU A 303 -13.56 -6.25 21.41
N ASN A 304 -12.27 -6.08 21.66
CA ASN A 304 -11.75 -5.09 22.61
C ASN A 304 -10.86 -4.09 21.86
N PHE A 305 -11.28 -2.83 21.78
CA PHE A 305 -10.56 -1.76 21.10
C PHE A 305 -9.33 -1.23 21.88
N GLU A 306 -9.06 -1.76 23.07
CA GLU A 306 -7.83 -1.46 23.81
C GLU A 306 -6.65 -2.36 23.37
N THR A 307 -6.94 -3.46 22.67
CA THR A 307 -5.93 -4.42 22.22
C THR A 307 -6.05 -4.69 20.73
N THR A 308 -4.92 -4.97 20.10
CA THR A 308 -4.85 -5.33 18.68
C THR A 308 -5.12 -6.82 18.48
N LEU A 309 -5.68 -7.20 17.32
CA LEU A 309 -5.89 -8.60 16.94
C LEU A 309 -4.61 -9.32 16.51
N PHE A 310 -3.49 -8.61 16.44
CA PHE A 310 -2.15 -9.13 16.15
C PHE A 310 -1.09 -8.33 16.93
N ASP A 311 0.12 -8.84 17.04
CA ASP A 311 1.22 -8.14 17.70
C ASP A 311 1.78 -7.02 16.80
N ALA A 312 1.17 -5.83 16.90
CA ALA A 312 1.55 -4.66 16.11
C ALA A 312 2.96 -4.16 16.46
N SER A 313 3.40 -4.29 17.72
CA SER A 313 4.75 -3.91 18.13
C SER A 313 5.81 -4.82 17.50
N ALA A 314 5.58 -6.14 17.53
CA ALA A 314 6.47 -7.10 16.89
C ALA A 314 6.59 -6.90 15.38
N LEU A 315 5.49 -6.54 14.72
CA LEU A 315 5.50 -6.24 13.28
C LEU A 315 6.32 -4.99 12.98
N GLN A 316 6.17 -3.91 13.76
CA GLN A 316 6.98 -2.70 13.62
C GLN A 316 8.47 -3.01 13.82
N GLU A 317 8.82 -3.77 14.87
CA GLU A 317 10.20 -4.19 15.13
C GLU A 317 10.78 -4.98 13.94
N TYR A 318 10.04 -5.95 13.41
CA TYR A 318 10.49 -6.72 12.25
C TYR A 318 10.81 -5.82 11.05
N ILE A 319 9.93 -4.89 10.72
CA ILE A 319 10.13 -3.97 9.60
C ILE A 319 11.34 -3.06 9.85
N LEU A 320 11.45 -2.45 11.04
CA LEU A 320 12.50 -1.49 11.36
C LEU A 320 13.87 -2.15 11.53
N LEU A 321 13.94 -3.32 12.14
CA LEU A 321 15.19 -4.02 12.40
C LEU A 321 15.64 -4.94 11.27
N CYS A 322 14.70 -5.58 10.54
CA CYS A 322 15.04 -6.64 9.60
C CYS A 322 14.90 -6.23 8.13
N CYS A 323 14.06 -5.22 7.81
CA CYS A 323 13.68 -4.98 6.41
C CYS A 323 14.31 -3.73 5.80
N GLN A 324 14.87 -2.80 6.57
CA GLN A 324 15.52 -1.61 6.03
C GLN A 324 16.94 -1.90 5.53
N LYS A 325 17.26 -1.50 4.31
CA LYS A 325 18.64 -1.49 3.80
C LYS A 325 19.24 -0.11 3.97
N VAL A 326 19.95 0.07 5.07
CA VAL A 326 20.65 1.33 5.39
C VAL A 326 22.06 1.03 5.85
N PHE A 327 22.99 1.90 5.47
CA PHE A 327 24.35 1.86 6.00
C PHE A 327 24.37 2.63 7.33
N TYR A 328 24.42 1.90 8.44
CA TYR A 328 24.61 2.51 9.76
C TYR A 328 26.02 3.12 9.84
N MET A 329 26.10 4.43 9.83
CA MET A 329 27.34 5.12 10.11
C MET A 329 27.45 5.47 11.59
N ARG A 330 28.66 5.34 12.13
CA ARG A 330 28.94 5.89 13.46
C ARG A 330 28.78 7.41 13.41
N PRO A 331 28.12 8.04 14.40
CA PRO A 331 28.10 9.49 14.52
C PRO A 331 29.54 10.03 14.48
N GLY A 332 29.80 10.97 13.58
CA GLY A 332 31.12 11.62 13.44
C GLY A 332 32.06 11.06 12.38
N LEU A 333 31.68 10.00 11.63
CA LEU A 333 32.43 9.58 10.43
C LEU A 333 31.73 10.11 9.16
N SER A 334 32.51 10.83 8.33
CA SER A 334 32.07 11.19 6.98
C SER A 334 31.91 9.96 6.10
N VAL A 335 30.96 10.00 5.16
CA VAL A 335 30.77 8.95 4.15
C VAL A 335 32.08 8.81 3.38
N PRO A 336 32.74 7.64 3.37
CA PRO A 336 33.87 7.44 2.50
C PRO A 336 33.42 7.67 1.04
N SER A 337 34.19 8.45 0.28
CA SER A 337 33.86 8.82 -1.10
C SER A 337 33.59 7.61 -2.01
N TYR A 338 34.27 6.49 -1.77
CA TYR A 338 34.05 5.23 -2.52
C TYR A 338 32.67 4.59 -2.30
N LEU A 339 31.93 4.94 -1.20
CA LEU A 339 30.56 4.50 -0.97
C LEU A 339 29.53 5.45 -1.65
N LEU A 340 29.97 6.62 -2.10
CA LEU A 340 29.18 7.57 -2.89
C LEU A 340 29.28 7.29 -4.40
N GLU A 341 30.35 6.59 -4.81
CA GLU A 341 30.72 6.33 -6.22
C GLU A 341 30.41 4.91 -6.70
N THR A 342 29.85 4.02 -5.84
CA THR A 342 29.53 2.68 -6.30
C THR A 342 28.39 2.71 -7.31
N ASP A 343 28.67 2.19 -8.48
CA ASP A 343 27.79 1.97 -9.63
C ASP A 343 26.34 1.70 -9.20
N GLY A 344 25.43 2.56 -9.57
CA GLY A 344 23.96 2.53 -9.61
C GLY A 344 23.13 1.55 -8.76
N ASN A 345 23.72 0.50 -8.21
CA ASN A 345 23.06 -0.64 -7.59
C ASN A 345 23.17 -0.72 -6.06
N ASP A 346 23.98 0.08 -5.41
CA ASP A 346 24.26 -0.01 -3.95
C ASP A 346 23.87 1.24 -3.17
N SER A 347 22.77 1.88 -3.56
CA SER A 347 22.21 3.02 -2.84
C SER A 347 21.63 2.59 -1.50
N SER A 348 21.99 3.29 -0.42
CA SER A 348 21.28 3.22 0.87
C SER A 348 19.81 3.57 0.65
N GLY A 349 18.91 2.88 1.35
CA GLY A 349 17.46 3.11 1.29
C GLY A 349 16.69 1.97 0.61
N GLY A 350 15.37 2.02 0.74
CA GLY A 350 14.46 0.95 0.34
C GLY A 350 14.32 -0.15 1.40
N LEU A 351 13.29 -0.96 1.25
CA LEU A 351 13.02 -2.10 2.13
C LEU A 351 13.08 -3.41 1.35
N VAL A 352 13.32 -4.50 2.08
CA VAL A 352 13.52 -5.85 1.54
C VAL A 352 12.44 -6.79 2.04
N ASP A 353 12.22 -7.88 1.33
CA ASP A 353 11.38 -9.01 1.75
C ASP A 353 11.75 -9.50 3.17
N LYS A 354 13.01 -9.86 3.37
CA LYS A 354 13.61 -10.35 4.61
C LYS A 354 15.13 -10.15 4.61
N PRO A 355 15.84 -10.33 5.74
CA PRO A 355 17.29 -10.23 5.77
C PRO A 355 17.97 -11.09 4.70
N GLY A 356 18.95 -10.51 3.98
CA GLY A 356 19.68 -11.16 2.91
C GLY A 356 19.03 -11.09 1.51
N LYS A 357 17.97 -10.32 1.35
CA LYS A 357 17.33 -10.02 0.06
C LYS A 357 17.68 -8.62 -0.45
N ASN A 358 17.49 -8.41 -1.74
CA ASN A 358 17.66 -7.11 -2.38
C ASN A 358 16.44 -6.22 -2.13
N VAL A 359 16.67 -4.90 -2.14
CA VAL A 359 15.61 -3.90 -2.10
C VAL A 359 14.89 -3.82 -3.44
N ASP A 360 13.60 -3.55 -3.39
CA ASP A 360 12.81 -3.23 -4.56
C ASP A 360 11.63 -2.29 -4.19
N PRO A 361 11.01 -1.61 -5.17
CA PRO A 361 9.90 -0.70 -4.91
C PRO A 361 8.65 -1.40 -4.34
N TYR A 362 8.41 -2.66 -4.71
CA TYR A 362 7.27 -3.45 -4.23
C TYR A 362 7.37 -3.68 -2.71
N HIS A 363 8.46 -4.29 -2.22
CA HIS A 363 8.65 -4.52 -0.79
C HIS A 363 8.78 -3.20 -0.02
N THR A 364 9.38 -2.16 -0.62
CA THR A 364 9.42 -0.82 0.00
C THR A 364 8.02 -0.28 0.24
N SER A 365 7.14 -0.33 -0.75
CA SER A 365 5.77 0.16 -0.63
C SER A 365 4.97 -0.66 0.38
N TYR A 366 4.91 -1.99 0.21
CA TYR A 366 4.07 -2.84 1.05
C TYR A 366 4.56 -2.95 2.50
N ALA A 367 5.87 -2.91 2.75
CA ALA A 367 6.39 -2.86 4.12
C ALA A 367 6.04 -1.54 4.82
N LEU A 368 6.14 -0.39 4.12
CA LEU A 368 5.69 0.91 4.67
C LEU A 368 4.17 0.94 4.87
N SER A 369 3.38 0.37 3.94
CA SER A 369 1.93 0.22 4.12
C SER A 369 1.60 -0.62 5.37
N GLY A 370 2.28 -1.75 5.57
CA GLY A 370 2.10 -2.59 6.75
C GLY A 370 2.57 -1.91 8.04
N LEU A 371 3.63 -1.10 7.97
CA LEU A 371 4.09 -0.28 9.10
C LEU A 371 3.05 0.76 9.48
N SER A 372 2.45 1.46 8.49
CA SER A 372 1.35 2.40 8.73
C SER A 372 0.15 1.69 9.36
N VAL A 373 -0.28 0.53 8.85
CA VAL A 373 -1.36 -0.27 9.47
C VAL A 373 -1.05 -0.57 10.93
N ALA A 374 0.18 -1.03 11.24
CA ALA A 374 0.58 -1.38 12.61
C ALA A 374 0.63 -0.18 13.55
N GLN A 375 0.92 1.02 13.05
CA GLN A 375 0.93 2.26 13.82
C GLN A 375 -0.47 2.82 14.10
N HIS A 376 -1.47 2.50 13.27
CA HIS A 376 -2.82 3.05 13.34
C HIS A 376 -3.89 2.02 13.79
N THR A 377 -3.49 0.95 14.42
CA THR A 377 -4.37 -0.10 14.97
C THR A 377 -4.27 -0.16 16.50
N PRO A 378 -5.31 -0.54 17.24
CA PRO A 378 -6.67 -0.77 16.78
C PRO A 378 -7.36 0.55 16.36
N ARG A 379 -8.21 0.48 15.34
CA ARG A 379 -8.99 1.64 14.90
C ARG A 379 -10.19 1.84 15.83
N THR A 380 -10.39 3.07 16.26
CA THR A 380 -11.61 3.41 16.99
C THR A 380 -12.78 3.42 15.99
N PRO A 381 -13.86 2.67 16.25
CA PRO A 381 -15.03 2.76 15.37
C PRO A 381 -15.51 4.21 15.33
N PRO A 382 -16.07 4.68 14.19
CA PRO A 382 -16.71 5.97 14.15
C PRO A 382 -17.77 6.00 15.25
N ALA A 383 -17.76 7.07 16.06
CA ALA A 383 -18.80 7.27 17.06
C ALA A 383 -20.13 7.08 16.34
N GLN A 384 -20.94 6.13 16.79
CA GLN A 384 -22.29 5.96 16.26
C GLN A 384 -22.97 7.31 16.43
N SER A 385 -23.09 8.06 15.34
CA SER A 385 -23.93 9.25 15.34
C SER A 385 -25.31 8.73 15.73
N PRO A 386 -25.93 9.26 16.82
CA PRO A 386 -27.33 8.94 17.09
C PRO A 386 -28.05 9.21 15.78
N LEU A 387 -28.87 8.27 15.35
CA LEU A 387 -29.77 8.44 14.23
C LEU A 387 -30.66 9.66 14.57
N HIS A 388 -30.15 10.85 14.30
CA HIS A 388 -30.98 12.04 14.25
C HIS A 388 -31.67 12.02 12.88
N ASP A 389 -32.89 11.49 12.92
CA ASP A 389 -33.88 11.55 11.86
C ASP A 389 -34.26 12.99 11.52
N ASN A 390 -33.40 13.88 11.15
CA ASN A 390 -33.87 15.22 10.65
C ASN A 390 -32.71 16.16 10.23
N ASP A 391 -31.61 15.69 9.69
CA ASP A 391 -30.68 16.61 9.04
C ASP A 391 -30.52 16.26 7.56
N GLU A 392 -31.33 16.93 6.72
CA GLU A 392 -31.23 16.93 5.25
C GLU A 392 -29.99 17.69 4.75
N SER A 393 -28.88 17.61 5.45
CA SER A 393 -27.60 18.08 4.92
C SER A 393 -27.07 17.05 3.90
N HIS A 394 -27.07 17.46 2.66
CA HIS A 394 -26.77 16.74 1.42
C HIS A 394 -25.40 16.06 1.33
N SER A 395 -24.98 15.26 2.28
CA SER A 395 -23.93 14.27 2.10
C SER A 395 -24.58 12.94 1.72
N LEU A 396 -24.57 12.60 0.44
CA LEU A 396 -25.01 11.29 -0.04
C LEU A 396 -24.17 10.23 0.68
N PRO A 397 -24.80 9.27 1.42
CA PRO A 397 -24.05 8.19 2.04
C PRO A 397 -23.31 7.41 0.94
N LEU A 398 -22.01 7.26 1.09
CA LEU A 398 -21.21 6.47 0.19
C LEU A 398 -21.63 4.99 0.34
N PRO A 399 -21.59 4.18 -0.72
CA PRO A 399 -22.20 2.84 -0.75
C PRO A 399 -21.41 1.76 0.00
N TYR A 400 -20.30 2.09 0.63
CA TYR A 400 -19.44 1.15 1.37
C TYR A 400 -19.00 1.75 2.71
N PRO A 401 -18.68 0.89 3.71
CA PRO A 401 -18.17 1.36 4.99
C PRO A 401 -16.90 2.19 4.78
N HIS A 402 -16.84 3.36 5.41
CA HIS A 402 -15.67 4.23 5.34
C HIS A 402 -14.90 4.13 6.63
N PHE A 403 -13.63 3.79 6.49
CA PHE A 403 -12.71 4.07 7.57
C PHE A 403 -12.54 5.57 7.76
N THR A 404 -12.36 5.99 8.99
CA THR A 404 -11.92 7.34 9.34
C THR A 404 -10.43 7.30 9.67
N PRO A 405 -9.68 8.38 9.36
CA PRO A 405 -8.30 8.49 9.80
C PRO A 405 -8.19 8.26 11.31
N SER A 406 -7.19 7.50 11.72
CA SER A 406 -6.91 7.21 13.11
C SER A 406 -5.55 7.79 13.50
N PRO A 407 -5.38 8.38 14.70
CA PRO A 407 -4.07 8.79 15.17
C PRO A 407 -3.16 7.57 15.33
N ALA A 408 -1.88 7.74 15.08
CA ALA A 408 -0.90 6.69 15.34
C ALA A 408 -0.84 6.38 16.84
N LYS A 409 -0.73 5.10 17.16
CA LYS A 409 -0.66 4.55 18.52
C LYS A 409 0.57 3.66 18.64
N ASP A 410 1.20 3.67 19.82
CA ASP A 410 2.33 2.77 20.14
C ASP A 410 3.41 2.68 19.06
N VAL A 411 3.78 3.84 18.48
CA VAL A 411 4.79 3.94 17.41
C VAL A 411 6.16 3.54 17.96
N ALA A 412 6.75 2.50 17.42
CA ALA A 412 8.11 2.09 17.77
C ALA A 412 9.11 3.17 17.32
N GLY A 413 9.95 3.65 18.24
CA GLY A 413 10.93 4.71 17.94
C GLY A 413 10.28 6.07 17.70
N THR A 414 9.28 6.44 18.50
CA THR A 414 8.58 7.74 18.42
C THR A 414 9.53 8.93 18.46
N GLU A 415 10.61 8.86 19.27
CA GLU A 415 11.65 9.87 19.38
C GLU A 415 12.39 10.18 18.07
N TRP A 416 12.28 9.30 17.08
CA TRP A 416 12.89 9.45 15.75
C TRP A 416 11.93 9.96 14.68
N GLY A 417 10.68 10.26 15.04
CA GLY A 417 9.67 10.71 14.08
C GLY A 417 9.28 9.60 13.08
N ASN A 418 9.17 8.36 13.55
CA ASN A 418 8.86 7.20 12.71
C ASN A 418 7.42 7.16 12.20
N GLU A 419 6.55 8.03 12.70
CA GLU A 419 5.14 8.07 12.33
C GLU A 419 4.95 8.23 10.82
N LEU A 420 4.14 7.39 10.24
CA LEU A 420 3.74 7.42 8.83
C LEU A 420 2.35 8.05 8.68
N ALA A 421 2.01 8.47 7.47
CA ALA A 421 0.63 8.82 7.14
C ALA A 421 -0.28 7.59 7.30
N ASP A 422 -1.49 7.81 7.80
CA ASP A 422 -2.50 6.76 7.87
C ASP A 422 -3.04 6.44 6.47
N LEU A 423 -3.28 5.15 6.22
CA LEU A 423 -3.83 4.67 4.95
C LEU A 423 -5.20 4.01 5.15
N ASP A 424 -6.03 4.10 4.11
CA ASP A 424 -7.26 3.30 4.04
C ASP A 424 -6.90 1.85 3.70
N PRO A 425 -7.19 0.91 4.63
CA PRO A 425 -6.82 -0.49 4.44
C PRO A 425 -7.54 -1.18 3.27
N SER A 426 -8.69 -0.65 2.81
CA SER A 426 -9.43 -1.22 1.68
C SER A 426 -8.77 -0.95 0.33
N PHE A 427 -8.04 0.17 0.21
CA PHE A 427 -7.46 0.65 -1.05
C PHE A 427 -5.92 0.60 -1.09
N ASN A 428 -5.27 0.60 0.08
CA ASN A 428 -3.83 0.77 0.22
C ASN A 428 -3.29 2.11 -0.32
N ILE A 429 -3.99 3.19 -0.05
CA ILE A 429 -3.55 4.57 -0.27
C ILE A 429 -3.94 5.43 0.93
N VAL A 430 -3.25 6.57 1.13
CA VAL A 430 -3.53 7.46 2.26
C VAL A 430 -4.96 8.00 2.24
N PHE A 431 -5.56 8.23 3.40
CA PHE A 431 -6.96 8.68 3.53
C PHE A 431 -7.26 9.95 2.76
N GLU A 432 -6.36 10.92 2.77
CA GLU A 432 -6.51 12.16 2.00
C GLU A 432 -6.74 11.90 0.51
N ALA A 433 -6.03 10.92 -0.06
CA ALA A 433 -6.16 10.54 -1.46
C ALA A 433 -7.52 9.88 -1.75
N VAL A 434 -8.00 9.03 -0.85
CA VAL A 434 -9.35 8.42 -0.95
C VAL A 434 -10.41 9.50 -0.86
N ALA A 435 -10.36 10.36 0.17
CA ALA A 435 -11.32 11.44 0.37
C ALA A 435 -11.35 12.42 -0.81
N PHE A 436 -10.18 12.83 -1.30
CA PHE A 436 -10.07 13.68 -2.49
C PHE A 436 -10.74 13.03 -3.71
N THR A 437 -10.37 11.79 -4.02
CA THR A 437 -10.80 11.10 -5.22
C THR A 437 -12.30 10.83 -5.22
N THR A 438 -12.82 10.28 -4.13
CA THR A 438 -14.24 9.94 -4.02
C THR A 438 -15.14 11.19 -4.01
N THR A 439 -14.72 12.26 -3.32
CA THR A 439 -15.43 13.54 -3.35
C THR A 439 -15.40 14.16 -4.74
N TYR A 440 -14.25 14.17 -5.40
CA TYR A 440 -14.11 14.72 -6.75
C TYR A 440 -15.11 14.09 -7.72
N PHE A 441 -15.15 12.76 -7.80
CA PHE A 441 -16.07 12.07 -8.70
C PHE A 441 -17.53 12.19 -8.29
N ALA A 442 -17.83 12.21 -7.00
CA ALA A 442 -19.19 12.44 -6.50
C ALA A 442 -19.73 13.84 -6.89
N GLN A 443 -18.88 14.88 -6.85
CA GLN A 443 -19.26 16.22 -7.29
C GLN A 443 -19.48 16.29 -8.81
N LEU A 444 -18.66 15.60 -9.62
CA LEU A 444 -18.89 15.50 -11.06
C LEU A 444 -20.21 14.77 -11.36
N ASP A 445 -20.55 13.71 -10.63
CA ASP A 445 -21.80 12.96 -10.78
C ASP A 445 -23.02 13.83 -10.38
N ALA A 446 -22.83 14.78 -9.48
CA ALA A 446 -23.82 15.80 -9.12
C ALA A 446 -23.91 16.97 -10.11
N GLY A 447 -23.18 16.90 -11.25
CA GLY A 447 -23.23 17.90 -12.32
C GLY A 447 -22.39 19.16 -12.05
N LYS A 448 -21.46 19.12 -11.08
CA LYS A 448 -20.54 20.23 -10.83
C LYS A 448 -19.44 20.30 -11.88
N SER A 449 -18.93 21.50 -12.11
CA SER A 449 -17.74 21.70 -12.96
C SER A 449 -16.49 21.08 -12.34
N VAL A 450 -15.49 20.80 -13.16
CA VAL A 450 -14.16 20.29 -12.71
C VAL A 450 -13.56 21.19 -11.62
N GLY A 451 -13.66 22.52 -11.77
CA GLY A 451 -13.12 23.45 -10.76
C GLY A 451 -13.86 23.40 -9.42
N GLU A 452 -15.20 23.30 -9.43
CA GLU A 452 -16.00 23.16 -8.22
C GLU A 452 -15.73 21.80 -7.54
N ALA A 453 -15.66 20.72 -8.32
CA ALA A 453 -15.34 19.38 -7.83
C ALA A 453 -13.95 19.33 -7.17
N ALA A 454 -12.94 19.92 -7.82
CA ALA A 454 -11.58 20.00 -7.27
C ALA A 454 -11.53 20.81 -5.95
N LYS A 455 -12.24 21.94 -5.89
CA LYS A 455 -12.31 22.76 -4.67
C LYS A 455 -12.98 22.00 -3.51
N ALA A 456 -14.08 21.31 -3.77
CA ALA A 456 -14.77 20.51 -2.77
C ALA A 456 -13.89 19.33 -2.29
N ALA A 457 -13.19 18.68 -3.20
CA ALA A 457 -12.30 17.58 -2.89
C ALA A 457 -11.10 18.02 -2.03
N LEU A 458 -10.50 19.17 -2.31
CA LEU A 458 -9.43 19.75 -1.48
C LEU A 458 -9.90 20.01 -0.05
N ALA A 459 -11.10 20.60 0.12
CA ALA A 459 -11.64 20.88 1.44
C ALA A 459 -11.88 19.62 2.28
N MET A 460 -12.16 18.47 1.65
CA MET A 460 -12.34 17.19 2.34
C MET A 460 -11.03 16.47 2.63
N ALA A 461 -9.99 16.76 1.86
CA ALA A 461 -8.66 16.14 2.01
C ALA A 461 -7.79 16.90 3.04
N GLU A 462 -8.11 18.15 3.37
CA GLU A 462 -7.40 18.91 4.40
C GLU A 462 -7.72 18.37 5.79
N PRO A 463 -6.76 17.85 6.57
CA PRO A 463 -7.01 17.42 7.93
C PRO A 463 -7.39 18.65 8.78
N SER A 464 -8.53 18.61 9.43
CA SER A 464 -9.02 19.66 10.34
C SER A 464 -8.11 19.95 11.56
N CYS A 465 -6.96 19.30 11.68
CA CYS A 465 -6.02 19.37 12.81
C CYS A 465 -4.62 19.89 12.48
N LEU A 466 -4.29 20.29 11.23
CA LEU A 466 -2.91 20.72 10.87
C LEU A 466 -2.75 22.23 10.63
N VAL A 467 -3.75 23.06 10.92
CA VAL A 467 -3.69 24.52 10.70
C VAL A 467 -2.89 25.28 11.78
N SER A 468 -2.43 24.63 12.86
CA SER A 468 -1.81 25.38 13.97
C SER A 468 -0.26 25.27 14.11
N ASN A 469 0.44 24.47 13.29
CA ASN A 469 1.89 24.28 13.49
C ASN A 469 2.77 24.37 12.22
N LEU A 470 2.27 24.84 11.07
CA LEU A 470 3.04 24.92 9.83
C LEU A 470 3.58 26.32 9.49
N GLU A 471 3.37 27.34 10.37
CA GLU A 471 4.03 28.66 10.17
C GLU A 471 5.45 28.75 10.71
N THR A 472 6.01 27.70 11.33
CA THR A 472 7.38 27.73 11.89
C THR A 472 8.27 26.55 11.53
N ALA A 473 7.87 25.65 10.65
CA ALA A 473 8.78 24.66 10.10
C ALA A 473 9.47 25.26 8.86
N GLN A 474 10.59 25.95 9.09
CA GLN A 474 11.55 26.25 8.04
C GLN A 474 11.92 24.97 7.30
N ASP A 475 11.96 25.06 5.97
CA ASP A 475 12.37 24.01 5.05
C ASP A 475 13.64 23.30 5.58
N PRO A 476 13.67 21.97 5.78
CA PRO A 476 14.87 21.27 6.22
C PRO A 476 16.07 21.43 5.30
N ALA A 477 15.88 22.00 4.09
CA ALA A 477 16.96 22.35 3.17
C ALA A 477 17.83 23.51 3.68
N ASP A 478 17.27 24.43 4.49
CA ASP A 478 18.01 25.59 5.00
C ASP A 478 18.88 25.30 6.23
N ALA A 479 18.71 24.15 6.87
CA ALA A 479 19.50 23.77 8.04
C ALA A 479 20.89 23.19 7.71
N ASN A 480 21.21 22.92 6.44
CA ASN A 480 22.49 22.31 6.01
C ASN A 480 23.21 23.05 4.88
N GLY A 481 23.00 24.33 4.68
CA GLY A 481 23.90 25.17 3.88
C GLY A 481 24.23 24.67 2.46
N PHE A 482 23.36 23.90 1.78
CA PHE A 482 23.52 23.54 0.37
C PHE A 482 22.52 24.33 -0.48
N THR A 483 22.98 25.50 -0.89
CA THR A 483 22.38 26.28 -1.98
C THR A 483 22.66 25.54 -3.29
N PHE A 484 21.61 25.11 -3.99
CA PHE A 484 21.70 24.80 -5.40
C PHE A 484 21.87 26.14 -6.15
N ASN A 485 23.06 26.41 -6.65
CA ASN A 485 23.29 27.48 -7.62
C ASN A 485 22.62 27.06 -8.93
N GLU A 486 21.53 27.73 -9.28
CA GLU A 486 21.09 27.85 -10.65
C GLU A 486 22.06 28.78 -11.38
N ALA A 487 23.05 28.23 -12.01
CA ALA A 487 23.89 28.98 -12.98
C ALA A 487 24.34 28.02 -14.07
N ASP A 488 23.81 28.29 -15.26
CA ASP A 488 24.41 28.13 -16.57
C ASP A 488 24.84 26.71 -17.05
N GLU A 489 23.94 26.05 -17.77
CA GLU A 489 24.35 25.35 -18.99
C GLU A 489 23.25 25.49 -20.06
N GLU A 490 23.45 26.45 -20.98
CA GLU A 490 22.79 26.50 -22.28
C GLU A 490 23.20 25.27 -23.11
N TYR A 491 22.27 24.35 -23.36
CA TYR A 491 22.43 23.35 -24.42
C TYR A 491 21.80 23.86 -25.71
N PRO A 492 22.54 23.82 -26.85
CA PRO A 492 22.01 24.27 -28.15
C PRO A 492 20.95 23.29 -28.65
N ARG A 493 19.81 23.86 -29.05
CA ARG A 493 18.71 23.13 -29.72
C ARG A 493 19.10 22.91 -31.18
N GLU A 494 19.39 21.65 -31.57
CA GLU A 494 19.25 21.22 -32.94
C GLU A 494 18.13 20.16 -33.06
N PRO A 495 17.23 20.26 -34.06
CA PRO A 495 16.16 19.29 -34.24
C PRO A 495 16.68 17.99 -34.88
N PRO A 496 16.10 16.80 -34.56
CA PRO A 496 16.52 15.56 -35.19
C PRO A 496 16.12 15.52 -36.68
N GLN A 497 17.11 15.27 -37.52
CA GLN A 497 16.94 15.00 -38.92
C GLN A 497 16.24 13.66 -39.15
N ILE A 498 15.15 13.71 -39.94
CA ILE A 498 14.43 12.56 -40.45
C ILE A 498 15.29 11.87 -41.50
N CYS A 499 15.77 10.67 -41.24
CA CYS A 499 16.32 9.79 -42.29
C CYS A 499 15.17 8.99 -42.93
N THR A 500 14.89 9.34 -44.17
CA THR A 500 14.09 8.52 -45.13
C THR A 500 15.02 7.63 -45.93
N SER A 501 14.67 6.33 -45.95
CA SER A 501 14.83 5.37 -47.09
C SER A 501 16.16 4.66 -47.25
N PRO A 502 16.13 3.52 -47.98
CA PRO A 502 15.02 2.78 -48.58
C PRO A 502 14.67 1.46 -47.89
#